data_3d1f21a54e5d4ee6bc74c0049bb4fcdf
#
_entry.id   3d1f21a54e5d4ee6bc74c0049bb4fcdf
#
_cell.length_a   1.000
_cell.length_b   1.000
_cell.length_c   1.000
_cell.angle_alpha   90.00
_cell.angle_beta   90.00
_cell.angle_gamma   90.00
#
_symmetry.space_group_name_H-M   'P 1'
#
loop_
_entity.id
_entity.type
_entity.pdbx_description
1 polymer ?
#
loop_
_entity_poly.entity_id
_entity_poly.type
_entity_poly.pdbx_seq_one_letter_code
_entity_poly.pdbx_strand_id
1 'polypeptide(L)'
;MINRFLNAVVAAFALTSVAALAATPAMAPKATPQPKPQGAEVAFVSAIQKDLNARFPTPADAEKAGYFRYTNEDKTGSISYANLQWQSDDPQHPSQLWYSVNGKLLGADFSVLLDKSPNAPPSLWGVNPQRWEKFGHSHIHYILTDANGKETYGATKTAKYVAAGGTEANPTADPLVKMGIAKDASQVKKVFVFPALWDLQVWVTPNPNGAFAEMNPLVKPSATAEKDDM
;
A
#
# COMPACT_ATOMS: atom_id res chain seq x y z
N MET A 1 16.61 -72.08 -42.73
CA MET A 1 17.15 -70.78 -43.12
C MET A 1 16.05 -69.75 -42.90
N ILE A 2 16.06 -69.04 -41.80
CA ILE A 2 15.04 -68.03 -41.49
C ILE A 2 15.77 -66.74 -41.14
N ASN A 3 15.68 -65.78 -42.06
CA ASN A 3 16.24 -64.45 -41.88
C ASN A 3 15.28 -63.61 -41.02
N ARG A 4 15.75 -63.12 -39.88
CA ARG A 4 15.08 -62.13 -39.06
C ARG A 4 15.63 -60.76 -39.39
N PHE A 5 14.79 -59.90 -39.96
CA PHE A 5 15.08 -58.45 -40.10
C PHE A 5 14.79 -57.76 -38.77
N LEU A 6 15.78 -57.09 -38.23
CA LEU A 6 15.66 -56.20 -37.08
C LEU A 6 15.32 -54.82 -37.60
N ASN A 7 14.12 -54.32 -37.31
CA ASN A 7 13.72 -52.93 -37.55
C ASN A 7 14.17 -52.08 -36.34
N ALA A 8 15.19 -51.23 -36.56
CA ALA A 8 15.57 -50.23 -35.58
C ALA A 8 14.65 -49.01 -35.76
N VAL A 9 13.83 -48.69 -34.73
CA VAL A 9 13.07 -47.46 -34.65
C VAL A 9 13.96 -46.41 -34.01
N VAL A 10 14.32 -45.40 -34.79
CA VAL A 10 15.03 -44.21 -34.30
C VAL A 10 13.97 -43.21 -33.82
N ALA A 11 13.85 -43.07 -32.53
CA ALA A 11 13.04 -42.01 -31.92
C ALA A 11 13.82 -40.68 -31.91
N ALA A 12 13.42 -39.75 -32.75
CA ALA A 12 13.94 -38.39 -32.74
C ALA A 12 13.27 -37.60 -31.60
N PHE A 13 14.02 -37.30 -30.55
CA PHE A 13 13.61 -36.35 -29.53
C PHE A 13 13.81 -34.93 -30.05
N ALA A 14 12.70 -34.24 -30.34
CA ALA A 14 12.71 -32.82 -30.60
C ALA A 14 12.85 -32.07 -29.26
N LEU A 15 14.03 -31.51 -29.00
CA LEU A 15 14.23 -30.55 -27.92
C LEU A 15 13.56 -29.22 -28.32
N THR A 16 12.38 -28.96 -27.78
CA THR A 16 11.77 -27.62 -27.79
C THR A 16 12.47 -26.77 -26.74
N SER A 17 13.39 -25.92 -27.16
CA SER A 17 13.96 -24.86 -26.31
C SER A 17 12.87 -23.83 -26.01
N VAL A 18 12.32 -23.86 -24.81
CA VAL A 18 11.49 -22.78 -24.26
C VAL A 18 12.44 -21.62 -23.98
N ALA A 19 12.44 -20.62 -24.86
CA ALA A 19 13.07 -19.35 -24.59
C ALA A 19 12.34 -18.70 -23.42
N ALA A 20 12.95 -18.69 -22.24
CA ALA A 20 12.50 -17.88 -21.13
C ALA A 20 12.59 -16.41 -21.58
N LEU A 21 11.43 -15.78 -21.81
CA LEU A 21 11.36 -14.33 -21.91
C LEU A 21 11.85 -13.80 -20.55
N ALA A 22 13.07 -13.24 -20.54
CA ALA A 22 13.54 -12.46 -19.44
C ALA A 22 12.58 -11.27 -19.28
N ALA A 23 11.79 -11.29 -18.21
CA ALA A 23 11.00 -10.13 -17.85
C ALA A 23 11.97 -8.97 -17.64
N THR A 24 11.81 -7.92 -18.44
CA THR A 24 12.54 -6.67 -18.28
C THR A 24 12.26 -6.20 -16.85
N PRO A 25 13.27 -5.95 -16.01
CA PRO A 25 13.03 -5.44 -14.67
C PRO A 25 12.25 -4.13 -14.82
N ALA A 26 11.07 -4.05 -14.21
CA ALA A 26 10.31 -2.82 -14.14
C ALA A 26 11.26 -1.78 -13.52
N MET A 27 11.55 -0.71 -14.25
CA MET A 27 12.34 0.40 -13.72
C MET A 27 11.59 0.91 -12.50
N ALA A 28 12.28 0.92 -11.35
CA ALA A 28 11.76 1.59 -10.16
C ALA A 28 11.29 3.00 -10.56
N PRO A 29 10.10 3.44 -10.14
CA PRO A 29 9.58 4.74 -10.50
C PRO A 29 10.64 5.78 -10.12
N LYS A 30 11.06 6.55 -11.11
CA LYS A 30 12.06 7.59 -10.94
C LYS A 30 11.38 8.66 -10.09
N ALA A 31 11.87 8.85 -8.85
CA ALA A 31 11.35 9.86 -7.95
C ALA A 31 11.31 11.22 -8.66
N THR A 32 10.12 11.64 -9.08
CA THR A 32 9.94 12.90 -9.81
C THR A 32 9.79 14.02 -8.78
N PRO A 33 10.70 15.02 -8.77
CA PRO A 33 10.53 16.16 -7.90
C PRO A 33 9.20 16.86 -8.18
N GLN A 34 8.46 17.14 -7.12
CA GLN A 34 7.22 17.89 -7.20
C GLN A 34 7.53 19.41 -7.06
N PRO A 35 6.74 20.28 -7.68
CA PRO A 35 6.85 21.72 -7.44
C PRO A 35 6.81 22.01 -5.93
N LYS A 36 7.68 22.91 -5.46
CA LYS A 36 7.68 23.31 -4.05
C LYS A 36 6.31 23.87 -3.65
N PRO A 37 5.88 23.68 -2.39
CA PRO A 37 4.68 24.33 -1.87
C PRO A 37 4.71 25.85 -2.11
N GLN A 38 3.58 26.43 -2.52
CA GLN A 38 3.44 27.86 -2.79
C GLN A 38 2.20 28.42 -2.10
N GLY A 39 2.24 29.73 -1.78
CA GLY A 39 1.07 30.39 -1.19
C GLY A 39 0.55 29.69 0.07
N ALA A 40 -0.72 29.33 0.07
CA ALA A 40 -1.39 28.65 1.19
C ALA A 40 -0.82 27.27 1.50
N GLU A 41 -0.25 26.56 0.49
CA GLU A 41 0.37 25.23 0.71
C GLU A 41 1.53 25.31 1.71
N VAL A 42 2.31 26.41 1.72
CA VAL A 42 3.43 26.57 2.66
C VAL A 42 2.94 26.58 4.11
N ALA A 43 1.88 27.33 4.37
CA ALA A 43 1.29 27.41 5.70
C ALA A 43 0.67 26.06 6.11
N PHE A 44 -0.05 25.41 5.19
CA PHE A 44 -0.63 24.08 5.41
C PHE A 44 0.45 23.06 5.76
N VAL A 45 1.48 22.88 4.93
CA VAL A 45 2.56 21.92 5.18
C VAL A 45 3.25 22.18 6.51
N SER A 46 3.57 23.46 6.81
CA SER A 46 4.20 23.83 8.09
C SER A 46 3.32 23.50 9.29
N ALA A 47 2.01 23.76 9.20
CA ALA A 47 1.06 23.43 10.25
C ALA A 47 0.97 21.91 10.49
N ILE A 48 0.86 21.11 9.41
CA ILE A 48 0.82 19.66 9.46
C ILE A 48 2.12 19.10 10.07
N GLN A 49 3.27 19.56 9.61
CA GLN A 49 4.56 19.10 10.15
C GLN A 49 4.68 19.37 11.65
N LYS A 50 4.29 20.54 12.10
CA LYS A 50 4.30 20.91 13.52
C LYS A 50 3.34 20.05 14.34
N ASP A 51 2.10 19.93 13.87
CA ASP A 51 1.03 19.23 14.59
C ASP A 51 1.32 17.74 14.71
N LEU A 52 1.64 17.07 13.59
CA LEU A 52 1.85 15.62 13.59
C LEU A 52 3.11 15.20 14.37
N ASN A 53 4.20 15.99 14.29
CA ASN A 53 5.38 15.75 15.14
C ASN A 53 5.08 15.91 16.63
N ALA A 54 4.13 16.76 17.00
CA ALA A 54 3.75 16.94 18.41
C ALA A 54 2.84 15.81 18.91
N ARG A 55 1.89 15.36 18.09
CA ARG A 55 0.87 14.38 18.50
C ARG A 55 1.27 12.93 18.25
N PHE A 56 2.00 12.66 17.18
CA PHE A 56 2.27 11.31 16.68
C PHE A 56 3.78 11.04 16.45
N PRO A 57 4.67 11.43 17.37
CA PRO A 57 6.11 11.25 17.17
C PRO A 57 6.51 9.78 17.06
N THR A 58 5.72 8.85 17.61
CA THR A 58 5.96 7.41 17.59
C THR A 58 4.73 6.61 17.15
N PRO A 59 4.90 5.36 16.67
CA PRO A 59 3.78 4.45 16.40
C PRO A 59 2.85 4.26 17.59
N ALA A 60 3.40 4.17 18.82
CA ALA A 60 2.61 3.99 20.02
C ALA A 60 1.67 5.18 20.30
N ASP A 61 2.05 6.40 19.92
CA ASP A 61 1.19 7.58 20.04
C ASP A 61 0.05 7.54 19.01
N ALA A 62 0.33 7.08 17.79
CA ALA A 62 -0.69 6.82 16.78
C ALA A 62 -1.68 5.73 17.23
N GLU A 63 -1.18 4.63 17.78
CA GLU A 63 -2.02 3.52 18.28
C GLU A 63 -2.95 3.97 19.40
N LYS A 64 -2.49 4.79 20.34
CA LYS A 64 -3.32 5.40 21.39
C LYS A 64 -4.45 6.28 20.82
N ALA A 65 -4.23 6.87 19.63
CA ALA A 65 -5.22 7.67 18.93
C ALA A 65 -6.13 6.85 17.99
N GLY A 66 -6.04 5.51 18.02
CA GLY A 66 -6.89 4.61 17.25
C GLY A 66 -6.36 4.23 15.87
N TYR A 67 -5.15 4.62 15.52
CA TYR A 67 -4.48 4.11 14.33
C TYR A 67 -3.97 2.70 14.59
N PHE A 68 -3.84 1.90 13.54
CA PHE A 68 -3.23 0.57 13.64
C PHE A 68 -2.36 0.32 12.40
N ARG A 69 -1.26 -0.39 12.62
CA ARG A 69 -0.41 -0.83 11.52
C ARG A 69 -1.17 -1.76 10.59
N TYR A 70 -1.00 -1.60 9.26
CA TYR A 70 -1.66 -2.44 8.28
C TYR A 70 -0.80 -2.83 7.07
N THR A 71 0.44 -2.34 6.98
CA THR A 71 1.38 -2.71 5.91
C THR A 71 2.70 -3.24 6.49
N ASN A 72 3.43 -3.99 5.66
CA ASN A 72 4.86 -4.15 5.84
C ASN A 72 5.58 -2.84 5.47
N GLU A 73 6.90 -2.80 5.61
CA GLU A 73 7.69 -1.73 5.04
C GLU A 73 7.69 -1.88 3.52
N ASP A 74 7.32 -0.83 2.82
CA ASP A 74 7.29 -0.77 1.36
C ASP A 74 8.62 -0.24 0.76
N LYS A 75 8.67 -0.14 -0.56
CA LYS A 75 9.82 0.38 -1.31
C LYS A 75 10.18 1.84 -0.99
N THR A 76 9.28 2.61 -0.38
CA THR A 76 9.54 3.99 0.06
C THR A 76 10.21 4.06 1.42
N GLY A 77 10.34 2.92 2.12
CA GLY A 77 10.83 2.81 3.49
C GLY A 77 9.76 3.17 4.53
N SER A 78 8.48 3.13 4.14
CA SER A 78 7.34 3.48 4.98
C SER A 78 6.59 2.24 5.47
N ILE A 79 6.12 2.32 6.71
CA ILE A 79 5.15 1.40 7.31
C ILE A 79 3.90 2.23 7.59
N SER A 80 2.75 1.83 7.05
CA SER A 80 1.52 2.61 7.15
C SER A 80 0.65 2.16 8.31
N TYR A 81 0.07 3.15 9.00
CA TYR A 81 -0.90 3.03 10.08
C TYR A 81 -2.19 3.73 9.67
N ALA A 82 -3.31 3.04 9.65
CA ALA A 82 -4.59 3.58 9.21
C ALA A 82 -5.54 3.89 10.37
N ASN A 83 -6.34 4.93 10.18
CA ASN A 83 -7.58 5.14 10.90
C ASN A 83 -8.73 4.91 9.90
N LEU A 84 -9.67 4.00 10.21
CA LEU A 84 -10.73 3.60 9.27
C LEU A 84 -11.80 4.67 9.03
N GLN A 85 -11.66 5.85 9.58
CA GLN A 85 -12.59 6.95 9.30
C GLN A 85 -12.39 7.57 7.91
N TRP A 86 -11.33 7.28 7.18
CA TRP A 86 -11.05 7.59 5.77
C TRP A 86 -11.58 8.92 5.21
N GLN A 87 -11.82 9.92 6.05
CA GLN A 87 -12.27 11.22 5.62
C GLN A 87 -11.43 12.29 6.27
N SER A 88 -11.10 13.27 5.52
CA SER A 88 -10.28 14.35 5.99
C SER A 88 -10.69 15.67 5.38
N ASP A 89 -11.83 16.18 5.79
CA ASP A 89 -12.10 17.60 5.71
C ASP A 89 -11.51 18.37 6.90
N ASP A 90 -10.93 17.64 7.88
CA ASP A 90 -10.17 18.17 9.01
C ASP A 90 -8.68 17.82 8.89
N PRO A 91 -7.80 18.82 8.69
CA PRO A 91 -6.36 18.59 8.54
C PRO A 91 -5.67 18.10 9.83
N GLN A 92 -6.37 18.05 10.96
CA GLN A 92 -5.85 17.48 12.20
C GLN A 92 -6.03 15.95 12.28
N HIS A 93 -6.82 15.34 11.38
CA HIS A 93 -7.13 13.92 11.39
C HIS A 93 -6.73 13.24 10.07
N PRO A 94 -5.43 13.02 9.83
CA PRO A 94 -5.01 12.23 8.66
C PRO A 94 -5.63 10.84 8.69
N SER A 95 -5.93 10.29 7.53
CA SER A 95 -6.44 8.92 7.39
C SER A 95 -5.34 7.88 7.61
N GLN A 96 -4.10 8.26 7.32
CA GLN A 96 -2.94 7.39 7.49
C GLN A 96 -1.74 8.18 8.04
N LEU A 97 -0.89 7.46 8.78
CA LEU A 97 0.40 7.94 9.27
C LEU A 97 1.49 6.97 8.80
N TRP A 98 2.65 7.49 8.41
CA TRP A 98 3.76 6.66 7.96
C TRP A 98 4.93 6.73 8.92
N TYR A 99 5.49 5.58 9.21
CA TYR A 99 6.67 5.45 10.07
C TYR A 99 7.76 4.66 9.38
N SER A 100 9.01 5.02 9.64
CA SER A 100 10.14 4.16 9.28
C SER A 100 10.17 2.90 10.17
N VAL A 101 10.97 1.90 9.80
CA VAL A 101 11.22 0.70 10.64
C VAL A 101 11.73 1.03 12.03
N ASN A 102 12.34 2.19 12.23
CA ASN A 102 12.82 2.67 13.52
C ASN A 102 11.78 3.48 14.30
N GLY A 103 10.53 3.51 13.84
CA GLY A 103 9.42 4.19 14.49
C GLY A 103 9.46 5.72 14.38
N LYS A 104 10.25 6.29 13.46
CA LYS A 104 10.25 7.73 13.20
C LYS A 104 9.08 8.09 12.28
N LEU A 105 8.29 9.09 12.62
CA LEU A 105 7.25 9.64 11.76
C LEU A 105 7.87 10.20 10.46
N LEU A 106 7.38 9.75 9.32
CA LEU A 106 7.83 10.16 8.00
C LEU A 106 6.85 11.13 7.35
N GLY A 107 5.55 10.85 7.44
CA GLY A 107 4.51 11.62 6.80
C GLY A 107 3.11 11.11 7.12
N ALA A 108 2.14 11.60 6.36
CA ALA A 108 0.73 11.25 6.52
C ALA A 108 -0.01 11.36 5.19
N ASP A 109 -1.14 10.66 5.08
CA ASP A 109 -2.14 10.82 4.04
C ASP A 109 -3.40 11.44 4.59
N PHE A 110 -3.99 12.32 3.79
CA PHE A 110 -5.30 12.92 4.00
C PHE A 110 -6.21 12.45 2.87
N SER A 111 -7.27 11.73 3.21
CA SER A 111 -8.10 11.09 2.20
C SER A 111 -9.50 11.68 2.16
N VAL A 112 -10.05 11.81 0.96
CA VAL A 112 -11.46 12.13 0.74
C VAL A 112 -12.08 11.01 -0.09
N LEU A 113 -13.12 10.38 0.45
CA LEU A 113 -13.80 9.29 -0.24
C LEU A 113 -14.26 9.72 -1.64
N LEU A 114 -14.07 8.85 -2.62
CA LEU A 114 -14.35 9.18 -4.01
C LEU A 114 -15.83 9.51 -4.27
N ASP A 115 -16.76 8.94 -3.51
CA ASP A 115 -18.19 9.26 -3.58
C ASP A 115 -18.52 10.69 -3.13
N LYS A 116 -17.66 11.31 -2.31
CA LYS A 116 -17.78 12.71 -1.88
C LYS A 116 -17.24 13.70 -2.92
N SER A 117 -16.35 13.27 -3.79
CA SER A 117 -15.76 14.08 -4.86
C SER A 117 -15.52 13.25 -6.13
N PRO A 118 -16.57 12.73 -6.79
CA PRO A 118 -16.41 11.70 -7.83
C PRO A 118 -15.75 12.20 -9.11
N ASN A 119 -15.94 13.47 -9.45
CA ASN A 119 -15.59 14.02 -10.76
C ASN A 119 -14.34 14.90 -10.77
N ALA A 120 -13.89 15.36 -9.61
CA ALA A 120 -12.74 16.26 -9.49
C ALA A 120 -12.02 16.04 -8.16
N PRO A 121 -10.70 16.33 -8.08
CA PRO A 121 -9.99 16.32 -6.81
C PRO A 121 -10.56 17.37 -5.84
N PRO A 122 -10.43 17.13 -4.53
CA PRO A 122 -10.88 18.08 -3.51
C PRO A 122 -10.19 19.44 -3.63
N SER A 123 -10.90 20.49 -3.25
CA SER A 123 -10.36 21.85 -3.11
C SER A 123 -10.38 22.24 -1.64
N LEU A 124 -9.42 21.72 -0.86
CA LEU A 124 -9.35 21.90 0.58
C LEU A 124 -8.04 22.61 0.97
N TRP A 125 -8.07 23.34 2.07
CA TRP A 125 -6.93 23.95 2.78
C TRP A 125 -6.02 24.85 1.93
N GLY A 126 -6.50 25.31 0.76
CA GLY A 126 -5.69 26.09 -0.20
C GLY A 126 -4.59 25.26 -0.89
N VAL A 127 -4.66 23.94 -0.82
CA VAL A 127 -3.78 23.02 -1.54
C VAL A 127 -4.22 22.94 -3.00
N ASN A 128 -3.25 22.95 -3.91
CA ASN A 128 -3.52 22.79 -5.35
C ASN A 128 -4.19 21.41 -5.57
N PRO A 129 -5.36 21.36 -6.25
CA PRO A 129 -6.04 20.11 -6.54
C PRO A 129 -5.19 19.05 -7.25
N GLN A 130 -4.16 19.44 -8.00
CA GLN A 130 -3.23 18.53 -8.66
C GLN A 130 -2.30 17.76 -7.70
N ARG A 131 -2.30 18.09 -6.41
CA ARG A 131 -1.58 17.34 -5.38
C ARG A 131 -2.31 16.08 -4.94
N TRP A 132 -3.61 16.02 -5.20
CA TRP A 132 -4.44 14.88 -4.85
C TRP A 132 -4.29 13.77 -5.88
N GLU A 133 -3.98 12.57 -5.45
CA GLU A 133 -3.93 11.37 -6.26
C GLU A 133 -5.25 10.60 -6.16
N LYS A 134 -5.70 10.04 -7.27
CA LYS A 134 -6.95 9.28 -7.33
C LYS A 134 -6.69 7.78 -7.22
N PHE A 135 -7.13 7.19 -6.11
CA PHE A 135 -7.27 5.74 -5.97
C PHE A 135 -8.69 5.34 -6.37
N GLY A 136 -8.85 4.94 -7.64
CA GLY A 136 -10.16 4.79 -8.28
C GLY A 136 -10.93 3.51 -7.94
N HIS A 137 -10.36 2.60 -7.15
CA HIS A 137 -10.96 1.31 -6.78
C HIS A 137 -10.61 0.92 -5.35
N SER A 138 -11.54 0.24 -4.70
CA SER A 138 -11.32 -0.35 -3.39
C SER A 138 -10.46 -1.62 -3.46
N HIS A 139 -9.82 -1.96 -2.36
CA HIS A 139 -9.17 -3.24 -2.14
C HIS A 139 -9.29 -3.69 -0.69
N ILE A 140 -9.03 -4.98 -0.43
CA ILE A 140 -9.17 -5.56 0.89
C ILE A 140 -7.81 -5.75 1.52
N HIS A 141 -7.60 -5.11 2.67
CA HIS A 141 -6.45 -5.37 3.53
C HIS A 141 -6.77 -6.41 4.59
N TYR A 142 -5.74 -7.15 5.00
CA TYR A 142 -5.85 -8.12 6.08
C TYR A 142 -4.58 -8.13 6.94
N ILE A 143 -4.76 -8.46 8.21
CA ILE A 143 -3.70 -8.72 9.17
C ILE A 143 -3.87 -10.16 9.63
N LEU A 144 -2.85 -10.98 9.41
CA LEU A 144 -2.81 -12.36 9.89
C LEU A 144 -1.88 -12.44 11.10
N THR A 145 -2.18 -13.37 12.01
CA THR A 145 -1.33 -13.69 13.16
C THR A 145 -0.98 -15.17 13.12
N ASP A 146 0.29 -15.50 13.20
CA ASP A 146 0.74 -16.89 13.28
C ASP A 146 0.63 -17.44 14.72
N ALA A 147 0.93 -18.73 14.89
CA ALA A 147 0.88 -19.41 16.19
C ALA A 147 1.84 -18.82 17.24
N ASN A 148 2.85 -18.05 16.83
CA ASN A 148 3.81 -17.39 17.71
C ASN A 148 3.40 -15.94 18.01
N GLY A 149 2.24 -15.48 17.51
CA GLY A 149 1.76 -14.11 17.67
C GLY A 149 2.41 -13.13 16.70
N LYS A 150 3.19 -13.57 15.71
CA LYS A 150 3.78 -12.71 14.69
C LYS A 150 2.73 -12.30 13.68
N GLU A 151 2.63 -10.99 13.45
CA GLU A 151 1.72 -10.42 12.46
C GLU A 151 2.36 -10.36 11.08
N THR A 152 1.53 -10.62 10.07
CA THR A 152 1.83 -10.38 8.66
C THR A 152 0.70 -9.56 8.05
N TYR A 153 1.05 -8.70 7.12
CA TYR A 153 0.15 -7.72 6.52
C TYR A 153 0.05 -8.00 5.02
N GLY A 154 -1.12 -7.81 4.47
CA GLY A 154 -1.30 -8.00 3.03
C GLY A 154 -2.60 -7.40 2.53
N ALA A 155 -2.77 -7.41 1.22
CA ALA A 155 -4.00 -7.01 0.60
C ALA A 155 -4.36 -7.91 -0.58
N THR A 156 -5.59 -7.76 -1.05
CA THR A 156 -6.10 -8.46 -2.22
C THR A 156 -7.12 -7.59 -2.96
N LYS A 157 -7.26 -7.82 -4.26
CA LYS A 157 -8.26 -7.12 -5.07
C LYS A 157 -9.67 -7.45 -4.58
N THR A 158 -10.51 -6.43 -4.42
CA THR A 158 -11.92 -6.59 -4.03
C THR A 158 -12.64 -7.62 -4.90
N ALA A 159 -12.42 -7.62 -6.22
CA ALA A 159 -13.07 -8.60 -7.11
C ALA A 159 -12.74 -10.05 -6.76
N LYS A 160 -11.50 -10.36 -6.37
CA LYS A 160 -11.12 -11.71 -5.93
C LYS A 160 -11.78 -12.08 -4.61
N TYR A 161 -11.82 -11.13 -3.68
CA TYR A 161 -12.45 -11.32 -2.38
C TYR A 161 -13.96 -11.56 -2.49
N VAL A 162 -14.65 -10.79 -3.33
CA VAL A 162 -16.09 -10.96 -3.60
C VAL A 162 -16.36 -12.30 -4.31
N ALA A 163 -15.52 -12.70 -5.29
CA ALA A 163 -15.64 -14.01 -5.93
C ALA A 163 -15.48 -15.17 -4.93
N ALA A 164 -14.75 -14.99 -3.83
CA ALA A 164 -14.65 -15.96 -2.74
C ALA A 164 -15.84 -15.91 -1.75
N GLY A 165 -16.84 -15.05 -2.00
CA GLY A 165 -18.07 -14.91 -1.19
C GLY A 165 -18.02 -13.81 -0.15
N GLY A 166 -17.06 -12.90 -0.23
CA GLY A 166 -16.97 -11.72 0.64
C GLY A 166 -17.84 -10.56 0.18
N THR A 167 -17.98 -9.56 1.05
CA THR A 167 -18.64 -8.29 0.73
C THR A 167 -17.80 -7.12 1.27
N GLU A 168 -17.82 -5.98 0.58
CA GLU A 168 -17.15 -4.78 1.07
C GLU A 168 -17.86 -4.15 2.27
N ALA A 169 -19.20 -4.26 2.32
CA ALA A 169 -19.98 -3.67 3.39
C ALA A 169 -19.67 -4.26 4.78
N ASN A 170 -19.30 -5.54 4.82
CA ASN A 170 -18.93 -6.24 6.06
C ASN A 170 -17.88 -7.30 5.76
N PRO A 171 -16.60 -6.91 5.62
CA PRO A 171 -15.55 -7.87 5.31
C PRO A 171 -15.30 -8.84 6.48
N THR A 172 -15.16 -10.13 6.16
CA THR A 172 -14.96 -11.23 7.10
C THR A 172 -13.76 -12.08 6.74
N ALA A 173 -13.36 -12.99 7.63
CA ALA A 173 -12.22 -13.88 7.43
C ALA A 173 -12.46 -15.01 6.40
N ASP A 174 -13.69 -15.49 6.29
CA ASP A 174 -14.01 -16.69 5.48
C ASP A 174 -13.56 -16.63 4.01
N PRO A 175 -13.74 -15.51 3.29
CA PRO A 175 -13.24 -15.39 1.93
C PRO A 175 -11.72 -15.52 1.85
N LEU A 176 -10.97 -15.00 2.83
CA LEU A 176 -9.51 -15.15 2.88
C LEU A 176 -9.08 -16.60 3.06
N VAL A 177 -9.83 -17.37 3.86
CA VAL A 177 -9.61 -18.82 4.02
C VAL A 177 -9.89 -19.55 2.70
N LYS A 178 -11.01 -19.26 2.02
CA LYS A 178 -11.34 -19.85 0.72
C LYS A 178 -10.32 -19.51 -0.37
N MET A 179 -9.69 -18.35 -0.28
CA MET A 179 -8.61 -17.93 -1.18
C MET A 179 -7.25 -18.56 -0.85
N GLY A 180 -7.14 -19.31 0.26
CA GLY A 180 -5.89 -19.89 0.74
C GLY A 180 -4.89 -18.86 1.31
N ILE A 181 -5.36 -17.64 1.59
CA ILE A 181 -4.55 -16.57 2.21
C ILE A 181 -4.37 -16.86 3.71
N ALA A 182 -5.41 -17.34 4.39
CA ALA A 182 -5.34 -17.85 5.74
C ALA A 182 -5.68 -19.34 5.75
N LYS A 183 -5.11 -20.11 6.69
CA LYS A 183 -5.46 -21.54 6.86
C LYS A 183 -6.82 -21.71 7.50
N ASP A 184 -7.14 -20.84 8.43
CA ASP A 184 -8.43 -20.77 9.13
C ASP A 184 -8.72 -19.34 9.59
N ALA A 185 -9.96 -19.08 9.98
CA ALA A 185 -10.42 -17.74 10.36
C ALA A 185 -9.74 -17.20 11.63
N SER A 186 -9.23 -18.08 12.52
CA SER A 186 -8.59 -17.64 13.76
C SER A 186 -7.24 -16.95 13.54
N GLN A 187 -6.61 -17.17 12.37
CA GLN A 187 -5.40 -16.47 11.97
C GLN A 187 -5.67 -15.02 11.52
N VAL A 188 -6.91 -14.69 11.20
CA VAL A 188 -7.25 -13.35 10.70
C VAL A 188 -7.52 -12.42 11.87
N LYS A 189 -6.54 -11.62 12.25
CA LYS A 189 -6.68 -10.61 13.30
C LYS A 189 -7.59 -9.47 12.87
N LYS A 190 -7.49 -9.04 11.61
CA LYS A 190 -8.30 -7.95 11.05
C LYS A 190 -8.45 -8.12 9.54
N VAL A 191 -9.60 -7.75 9.02
CA VAL A 191 -9.86 -7.55 7.60
C VAL A 191 -10.69 -6.28 7.44
N PHE A 192 -10.38 -5.46 6.43
CA PHE A 192 -11.08 -4.21 6.18
C PHE A 192 -10.95 -3.77 4.73
N VAL A 193 -11.82 -2.87 4.32
CA VAL A 193 -11.79 -2.24 3.00
C VAL A 193 -10.89 -1.02 3.06
N PHE A 194 -9.94 -0.93 2.14
CA PHE A 194 -9.35 0.34 1.73
C PHE A 194 -10.26 0.90 0.62
N PRO A 195 -10.96 2.01 0.85
CA PRO A 195 -11.97 2.49 -0.09
C PRO A 195 -11.35 3.18 -1.30
N ALA A 196 -12.15 3.38 -2.36
CA ALA A 196 -11.80 4.31 -3.41
C ALA A 196 -11.82 5.74 -2.89
N LEU A 197 -10.75 6.50 -3.12
CA LEU A 197 -10.59 7.83 -2.52
C LEU A 197 -9.65 8.72 -3.35
N TRP A 198 -9.66 10.01 -3.04
CA TRP A 198 -8.60 10.95 -3.32
C TRP A 198 -7.65 10.98 -2.12
N ASP A 199 -6.37 11.00 -2.39
CA ASP A 199 -5.33 10.99 -1.38
C ASP A 199 -4.36 12.14 -1.54
N LEU A 200 -4.02 12.79 -0.43
CA LEU A 200 -3.05 13.87 -0.36
C LEU A 200 -1.91 13.45 0.56
N GLN A 201 -0.80 13.14 -0.03
CA GLN A 201 0.43 12.79 0.64
C GLN A 201 1.15 14.03 1.20
N VAL A 202 1.60 13.99 2.47
CA VAL A 202 2.38 15.07 3.08
C VAL A 202 3.56 14.52 3.86
N TRP A 203 4.78 14.75 3.38
CA TRP A 203 6.00 14.42 4.14
C TRP A 203 6.18 15.35 5.34
N VAL A 204 6.29 14.78 6.52
CA VAL A 204 6.61 15.47 7.77
C VAL A 204 8.12 15.63 7.93
N THR A 205 8.90 14.63 7.47
CA THR A 205 10.36 14.73 7.40
C THR A 205 10.77 15.55 6.17
N PRO A 206 11.92 16.26 6.22
CA PRO A 206 12.44 16.95 5.05
C PRO A 206 12.52 16.06 3.82
N ASN A 207 11.98 16.52 2.69
CA ASN A 207 12.03 15.79 1.42
C ASN A 207 12.57 16.73 0.31
N PRO A 208 13.76 16.45 -0.25
CA PRO A 208 14.31 17.24 -1.35
C PRO A 208 13.42 17.27 -2.60
N ASN A 209 12.61 16.22 -2.81
CA ASN A 209 11.66 16.14 -3.93
C ASN A 209 10.38 16.95 -3.69
N GLY A 210 10.20 17.54 -2.50
CA GLY A 210 9.01 18.30 -2.10
C GLY A 210 8.12 17.58 -1.11
N ALA A 211 7.33 18.36 -0.36
CA ALA A 211 6.46 17.84 0.70
C ALA A 211 5.35 16.89 0.18
N PHE A 212 4.97 17.02 -1.07
CA PHE A 212 3.90 16.22 -1.71
C PHE A 212 4.44 15.16 -2.67
N ALA A 213 5.75 14.91 -2.71
CA ALA A 213 6.33 13.93 -3.61
C ALA A 213 6.10 12.50 -3.14
N GLU A 214 5.89 11.58 -4.06
CA GLU A 214 5.73 10.14 -3.78
C GLU A 214 6.93 9.57 -3.01
N MET A 215 8.15 9.93 -3.41
CA MET A 215 9.38 9.37 -2.87
C MET A 215 10.21 10.41 -2.13
N ASN A 216 10.84 9.99 -1.04
CA ASN A 216 11.84 10.79 -0.32
C ASN A 216 13.22 10.12 -0.41
N PRO A 217 14.18 10.69 -1.14
CA PRO A 217 15.51 10.07 -1.32
C PRO A 217 16.35 10.02 -0.03
N LEU A 218 15.94 10.72 1.03
CA LEU A 218 16.58 10.66 2.34
C LEU A 218 16.08 9.49 3.20
N VAL A 219 14.95 8.89 2.85
CA VAL A 219 14.44 7.69 3.50
C VAL A 219 14.96 6.47 2.74
N LYS A 220 15.60 5.57 3.47
CA LYS A 220 16.17 4.35 2.89
C LYS A 220 15.35 3.16 3.37
N PRO A 221 14.74 2.40 2.45
CA PRO A 221 14.08 1.16 2.82
C PRO A 221 15.10 0.16 3.37
N SER A 222 14.65 -0.67 4.29
CA SER A 222 15.47 -1.76 4.83
C SER A 222 15.69 -2.86 3.79
N ALA A 223 16.59 -3.80 4.08
CA ALA A 223 16.84 -4.94 3.20
C ALA A 223 15.61 -5.89 3.09
N THR A 224 14.68 -5.78 4.02
CA THR A 224 13.46 -6.59 4.10
C THR A 224 12.20 -5.85 3.60
N ALA A 225 12.35 -4.63 3.10
CA ALA A 225 11.24 -3.88 2.52
C ALA A 225 10.62 -4.63 1.32
N GLU A 226 9.31 -4.57 1.20
CA GLU A 226 8.61 -5.13 0.04
C GLU A 226 8.98 -4.34 -1.22
N LYS A 227 9.27 -5.07 -2.30
CA LYS A 227 9.75 -4.46 -3.54
C LYS A 227 8.64 -4.14 -4.53
N ASP A 228 7.51 -4.82 -4.38
CA ASP A 228 6.37 -4.70 -5.28
C ASP A 228 5.21 -4.04 -4.56
N ASP A 229 4.61 -3.06 -5.21
CA ASP A 229 3.29 -2.53 -4.84
C ASP A 229 2.23 -3.54 -5.30
N MET A 230 1.19 -3.68 -4.51
CA MET A 230 0.03 -4.52 -4.83
C MET A 230 -0.81 -3.93 -5.94
#